data_9734d4d3651a1d117bad6e4c44c51d2a
#
_entry.id   9734d4d3651a1d117bad6e4c44c51d2a
#
_cell.length_a   1.000
_cell.length_b   1.000
_cell.length_c   1.000
_cell.angle_alpha   90.00
_cell.angle_beta   90.00
_cell.angle_gamma   90.00
#
_symmetry.space_group_name_H-M   'P 1'
#
loop_
_entity.id
_entity.type
_entity.pdbx_description
1 polymer ?
#
loop_
_entity_poly.entity_id
_entity_poly.type
_entity_poly.pdbx_seq_one_letter_code
_entity_poly.pdbx_strand_id
1 'polypeptide(L)' 'MGRAIDLFVTYRFIKLLVTPFNKTEAFKLGIIDEKGNRTKIEGTNKATSLNTIKERNAYTVLHKLVFNIKK' A
#
# COMPACT_ATOMS: atom_id res chain seq x y z
N MET A 1 27.43 -3.09 0.14
CA MET A 1 26.73 -2.28 0.89
C MET A 1 25.30 -2.10 0.52
N GLY A 2 24.96 -1.83 -0.65
CA GLY A 2 23.57 -1.78 -1.03
C GLY A 2 22.89 -3.13 -1.08
N ARG A 3 23.66 -4.21 -1.10
CA ARG A 3 23.10 -5.54 -1.30
C ARG A 3 22.11 -5.97 -0.22
N ALA A 4 22.43 -5.72 1.05
CA ALA A 4 21.53 -6.08 2.15
C ALA A 4 20.23 -5.28 2.07
N ILE A 5 20.33 -4.02 1.67
CA ILE A 5 19.17 -3.17 1.51
C ILE A 5 18.32 -3.66 0.33
N ASP A 6 18.96 -4.05 -0.75
CA ASP A 6 18.28 -4.55 -1.94
C ASP A 6 17.50 -5.83 -1.64
N LEU A 7 18.09 -6.75 -0.89
CA LEU A 7 17.42 -7.99 -0.51
C LEU A 7 16.21 -7.71 0.38
N PHE A 8 16.33 -6.75 1.28
CA PHE A 8 15.24 -6.37 2.16
C PHE A 8 14.06 -5.79 1.36
N VAL A 9 14.36 -4.90 0.43
CA VAL A 9 13.33 -4.28 -0.41
C VAL A 9 12.67 -5.34 -1.29
N THR A 10 13.47 -6.24 -1.88
CA THR A 10 12.94 -7.32 -2.71
C THR A 10 12.02 -8.22 -1.92
N TYR A 11 12.39 -8.58 -0.70
CA TYR A 11 11.56 -9.42 0.17
C TYR A 11 10.21 -8.74 0.45
N ARG A 12 10.22 -7.46 0.79
CA ARG A 12 9.00 -6.72 1.06
C ARG A 12 8.11 -6.62 -0.17
N PHE A 13 8.74 -6.43 -1.33
CA PHE A 13 8.02 -6.36 -2.60
C PHE A 13 7.28 -7.67 -2.87
N ILE A 14 7.98 -8.80 -2.74
CA ILE A 14 7.39 -10.13 -2.95
C ILE A 14 6.29 -10.39 -1.94
N LYS A 15 6.52 -10.03 -0.68
CA LYS A 15 5.54 -10.24 0.38
C LYS A 15 4.24 -9.47 0.07
N LEU A 16 4.37 -8.24 -0.41
CA LEU A 16 3.21 -7.45 -0.79
C LEU A 16 2.47 -8.07 -1.97
N LEU A 17 3.21 -8.62 -2.93
CA LEU A 17 2.61 -9.23 -4.11
C LEU A 17 1.73 -10.43 -3.75
N VAL A 18 2.13 -11.21 -2.75
CA VAL A 18 1.39 -12.40 -2.36
C VAL A 18 0.35 -12.13 -1.26
N THR A 19 0.33 -10.94 -0.68
CA THR A 19 -0.63 -10.60 0.36
C THR A 19 -1.92 -10.08 -0.25
N PRO A 20 -3.07 -10.69 0.05
CA PRO A 20 -4.35 -10.17 -0.46
C PRO A 20 -4.59 -8.73 0.02
N PHE A 21 -5.27 -7.93 -0.78
CA PHE A 21 -5.55 -6.54 -0.44
C PHE A 21 -6.18 -6.40 0.94
N ASN A 22 -7.17 -7.25 1.24
CA ASN A 22 -7.89 -7.16 2.51
C ASN A 22 -7.06 -7.57 3.73
N LYS A 23 -5.85 -8.05 3.52
CA LYS A 23 -4.93 -8.40 4.61
C LYS A 23 -3.79 -7.40 4.76
N THR A 24 -3.78 -6.35 3.93
CA THR A 24 -2.74 -5.34 4.02
C THR A 24 -3.07 -4.32 5.10
N GLU A 25 -2.03 -3.66 5.59
CA GLU A 25 -2.19 -2.59 6.57
C GLU A 25 -2.97 -1.42 5.97
N ALA A 26 -2.75 -1.15 4.68
CA ALA A 26 -3.48 -0.09 4.00
C ALA A 26 -4.99 -0.33 4.01
N PHE A 27 -5.41 -1.58 3.83
CA PHE A 27 -6.82 -1.92 3.90
C PHE A 27 -7.36 -1.75 5.32
N LYS A 28 -6.60 -2.21 6.31
CA LYS A 28 -7.01 -2.13 7.71
C LYS A 28 -7.17 -0.70 8.18
N LEU A 29 -6.39 0.22 7.62
CA LEU A 29 -6.45 1.63 7.96
C LEU A 29 -7.44 2.41 7.08
N GLY A 30 -8.13 1.72 6.16
CA GLY A 30 -9.10 2.37 5.30
C GLY A 30 -8.51 3.15 4.15
N ILE A 31 -7.23 2.94 3.82
CA ILE A 31 -6.55 3.67 2.76
C ILE A 31 -6.93 3.12 1.39
N ILE A 32 -7.13 1.80 1.30
CA ILE A 32 -7.56 1.15 0.06
C ILE A 32 -8.78 0.28 0.35
N ASP A 33 -9.53 -0.05 -0.71
CA ASP A 33 -10.64 -0.99 -0.60
C ASP A 33 -10.15 -2.41 -0.89
N GLU A 34 -11.07 -3.36 -0.89
CA GLU A 34 -10.73 -4.77 -1.08
C GLU A 34 -10.22 -5.08 -2.50
N LYS A 35 -10.41 -4.16 -3.43
CA LYS A 35 -9.92 -4.28 -4.80
C LYS A 35 -8.56 -3.61 -4.99
N GLY A 36 -8.02 -3.01 -3.93
CA GLY A 36 -6.74 -2.33 -4.00
C GLY A 36 -6.81 -0.90 -4.50
N ASN A 37 -8.00 -0.35 -4.65
CA ASN A 37 -8.17 1.03 -5.08
C ASN A 37 -8.14 1.96 -3.88
N ARG A 38 -7.59 3.17 -4.08
CA ARG A 38 -7.58 4.17 -3.02
C ARG A 38 -9.01 4.56 -2.67
N THR A 39 -9.28 4.61 -1.37
CA THR A 39 -10.57 5.11 -0.91
C THR A 39 -10.64 6.61 -1.16
N LYS A 40 -11.84 7.12 -1.34
CA LYS A 40 -12.06 8.52 -1.69
C LYS A 40 -12.94 9.19 -0.66
N ILE A 41 -12.78 10.50 -0.55
CA ILE A 41 -13.63 11.30 0.31
C ILE A 41 -15.03 11.26 -0.29
N GLU A 42 -16.02 10.96 0.55
CA GLU A 42 -17.39 10.80 0.11
C GLU A 42 -17.87 12.02 -0.70
N GLY A 43 -18.45 11.74 -1.85
CA GLY A 43 -18.95 12.78 -2.74
C GLY A 43 -17.90 13.47 -3.59
N THR A 44 -16.66 13.02 -3.56
CA THR A 44 -15.58 13.62 -4.36
C THR A 44 -14.76 12.54 -5.05
N ASN A 45 -13.90 12.97 -5.98
CA ASN A 45 -12.94 12.08 -6.63
C ASN A 45 -11.57 12.14 -5.97
N LYS A 46 -11.45 12.85 -4.84
CA LYS A 46 -10.18 13.01 -4.16
C LYS A 46 -9.92 11.84 -3.21
N ALA A 47 -8.71 11.32 -3.24
CA ALA A 47 -8.30 10.26 -2.32
C ALA A 47 -8.30 10.79 -0.89
N THR A 48 -8.60 9.91 0.07
CA THR A 48 -8.52 10.27 1.48
C THR A 48 -7.08 10.63 1.84
N SER A 49 -6.94 11.54 2.82
CA SER A 49 -5.62 12.01 3.25
C SER A 49 -4.90 10.96 4.09
N LEU A 50 -3.58 10.96 4.00
CA LEU A 50 -2.73 10.13 4.86
C LEU A 50 -2.20 11.04 5.95
N ASN A 51 -2.87 11.07 7.08
CA ASN A 51 -2.62 12.06 8.14
C ASN A 51 -1.64 11.62 9.21
N THR A 52 -1.53 10.32 9.44
CA THR A 52 -0.64 9.80 10.47
C THR A 52 0.58 9.15 9.85
N ILE A 53 1.65 9.01 10.66
CA ILE A 53 2.85 8.31 10.20
C ILE A 53 2.51 6.86 9.86
N LYS A 54 1.63 6.25 10.63
CA LYS A 54 1.21 4.87 10.40
C LYS A 54 0.52 4.74 9.05
N GLU A 55 -0.35 5.68 8.70
CA GLU A 55 -1.04 5.68 7.42
C GLU A 55 -0.06 5.86 6.27
N ARG A 56 0.89 6.79 6.42
CA ARG A 56 1.90 7.03 5.38
C ARG A 56 2.77 5.81 5.17
N ASN A 57 3.15 5.13 6.26
CA ASN A 57 3.99 3.93 6.17
C ASN A 57 3.23 2.77 5.53
N ALA A 58 1.92 2.73 5.69
CA ALA A 58 1.10 1.67 5.13
C ALA A 58 0.84 1.86 3.64
N TYR A 59 1.09 3.05 3.10
CA TYR A 59 0.86 3.33 1.68
C TYR A 59 1.99 4.18 1.11
N THR A 60 3.16 3.55 0.99
CA THR A 60 4.33 4.19 0.40
C THR A 60 4.31 4.03 -1.12
N VAL A 61 5.32 4.60 -1.79
CA VAL A 61 5.46 4.44 -3.24
C VAL A 61 5.54 2.97 -3.62
N LEU A 62 6.21 2.17 -2.80
CA LEU A 62 6.31 0.73 -3.03
C LEU A 62 4.94 0.06 -3.00
N HIS A 63 4.12 0.40 -2.00
CA HIS A 63 2.76 -0.14 -1.89
C HIS A 63 1.92 0.24 -3.09
N LYS A 64 2.00 1.50 -3.51
CA LYS A 64 1.26 1.98 -4.67
C LYS A 64 1.63 1.21 -5.92
N LEU A 65 2.92 1.00 -6.15
CA LEU A 65 3.41 0.26 -7.30
C LEU A 65 2.91 -1.18 -7.28
N VAL A 66 3.06 -1.86 -6.14
CA VAL A 66 2.65 -3.26 -6.01
C VAL A 66 1.13 -3.40 -6.20
N PHE A 67 0.36 -2.52 -5.59
CA PHE A 67 -1.09 -2.59 -5.71
C PHE A 67 -1.55 -2.38 -7.16
N ASN A 68 -0.88 -1.51 -7.89
CA ASN A 68 -1.19 -1.32 -9.32
C ASN A 68 -0.86 -2.56 -10.15
N ILE A 69 0.23 -3.24 -9.83
CA ILE A 69 0.61 -4.47 -10.52
C ILE A 69 -0.40 -5.58 -10.24
N LYS A 70 -0.89 -5.65 -9.00
CA LYS A 70 -1.81 -6.71 -8.60
C LYS A 70 -3.21 -6.53 -9.17
N LYS A 71 -3.55 -5.32 -9.56
CA LYS A 71 -4.85 -5.08 -10.19
C LYS A 71 -4.86 -5.69 -11.58
#